data_7cc2485ea5382afbb43fa801f55aa8c0
#
_entry.id   7cc2485ea5382afbb43fa801f55aa8c0
#
_cell.length_a   1.000
_cell.length_b   1.000
_cell.length_c   1.000
_cell.angle_alpha   90.00
_cell.angle_beta   90.00
_cell.angle_gamma   90.00
#
_symmetry.space_group_name_H-M   'P 1'
#
loop_
_entity.id
_entity.type
_entity.pdbx_description
1 polymer ?
#
loop_
_entity_poly.entity_id
_entity_poly.type
_entity_poly.pdbx_seq_one_letter_code
_entity_poly.pdbx_strand_id
1 'polypeptide(L)'
;MRFAAIPCLAVAFLVGIGLSGAAQAADVPPALTGAQVVGPDDVAKAQSSGAVLVDTRVASEYAEGHIKGAVSVPYREKSDKAVNFDASQDEFNLAKLPPSKAAAVVMYCNGPECWKSFKASTAAIKAGYTHVLWYRDGFPNWKAKGMPTE
;
A
#
# COMPACT_ATOMS: atom_id res chain seq x y z
N MET A 1 -3.10 65.01 52.24
CA MET A 1 -2.30 63.87 51.70
C MET A 1 -3.23 63.02 50.87
N ARG A 2 -3.08 63.04 49.56
CA ARG A 2 -3.92 62.26 48.62
C ARG A 2 -3.05 61.14 48.05
N PHE A 3 -3.38 59.91 48.35
CA PHE A 3 -2.76 58.71 47.76
C PHE A 3 -3.43 58.44 46.43
N ALA A 4 -2.67 58.50 45.34
CA ALA A 4 -3.09 58.12 44.02
C ALA A 4 -2.95 56.60 43.87
N ALA A 5 -4.06 55.92 43.50
CA ALA A 5 -4.06 54.51 43.15
C ALA A 5 -3.66 54.32 41.67
N ILE A 6 -2.68 53.47 41.42
CA ILE A 6 -2.23 53.06 40.10
C ILE A 6 -3.02 51.85 39.68
N PRO A 7 -3.71 51.82 38.50
CA PRO A 7 -4.35 50.60 38.05
C PRO A 7 -3.36 49.66 37.41
N CYS A 8 -3.33 48.39 37.90
CA CYS A 8 -2.55 47.29 37.36
C CYS A 8 -3.21 46.81 36.07
N LEU A 9 -2.52 47.00 34.93
CA LEU A 9 -2.95 46.53 33.63
C LEU A 9 -2.61 45.05 33.52
N ALA A 10 -3.63 44.16 33.59
CA ALA A 10 -3.48 42.74 33.36
C ALA A 10 -3.38 42.47 31.84
N VAL A 11 -2.19 42.13 31.39
CA VAL A 11 -1.97 41.64 30.01
C VAL A 11 -2.34 40.16 29.96
N ALA A 12 -3.49 39.86 29.35
CA ALA A 12 -3.90 38.48 29.08
C ALA A 12 -3.13 37.95 27.87
N PHE A 13 -2.19 37.04 28.11
CA PHE A 13 -1.54 36.26 27.05
C PHE A 13 -2.51 35.17 26.57
N LEU A 14 -3.09 35.37 25.39
CA LEU A 14 -3.81 34.32 24.66
C LEU A 14 -2.77 33.37 24.06
N VAL A 15 -2.54 32.24 24.73
CA VAL A 15 -1.81 31.10 24.16
C VAL A 15 -2.74 30.43 23.13
N GLY A 16 -2.54 30.73 21.87
CA GLY A 16 -3.18 30.02 20.77
C GLY A 16 -2.65 28.59 20.71
N ILE A 17 -3.46 27.62 21.17
CA ILE A 17 -3.20 26.19 20.96
C ILE A 17 -3.48 25.91 19.49
N GLY A 18 -2.42 25.93 18.66
CA GLY A 18 -2.49 25.44 17.30
C GLY A 18 -2.71 23.93 17.34
N LEU A 19 -3.93 23.47 17.04
CA LEU A 19 -4.17 22.05 16.72
C LEU A 19 -3.46 21.76 15.37
N SER A 20 -2.22 21.27 15.46
CA SER A 20 -1.59 20.59 14.33
C SER A 20 -2.35 19.28 14.16
N GLY A 21 -3.36 19.25 13.31
CA GLY A 21 -4.00 18.03 12.84
C GLY A 21 -2.96 17.23 12.08
N ALA A 22 -2.35 16.23 12.71
CA ALA A 22 -1.61 15.22 11.98
C ALA A 22 -2.61 14.54 11.04
N ALA A 23 -2.42 14.72 9.74
CA ALA A 23 -3.17 13.97 8.74
C ALA A 23 -2.88 12.48 8.98
N GLN A 24 -3.83 11.76 9.53
CA GLN A 24 -3.73 10.31 9.67
C GLN A 24 -3.74 9.71 8.27
N ALA A 25 -2.78 8.83 7.99
CA ALA A 25 -2.81 8.06 6.76
C ALA A 25 -4.14 7.29 6.71
N ALA A 26 -4.82 7.37 5.58
CA ALA A 26 -6.07 6.64 5.39
C ALA A 26 -5.82 5.13 5.44
N ASP A 27 -6.79 4.37 5.93
CA ASP A 27 -6.72 2.89 5.89
C ASP A 27 -6.79 2.40 4.45
N VAL A 28 -6.04 1.33 4.16
CA VAL A 28 -6.11 0.68 2.84
C VAL A 28 -7.51 0.09 2.65
N PRO A 29 -8.22 0.43 1.57
CA PRO A 29 -9.56 -0.08 1.31
C PRO A 29 -9.62 -1.61 1.32
N PRO A 30 -10.74 -2.22 1.75
CA PRO A 30 -10.89 -3.68 1.73
C PRO A 30 -11.10 -4.26 0.32
N ALA A 31 -11.42 -3.41 -0.65
CA ALA A 31 -11.66 -3.78 -2.05
C ALA A 31 -11.09 -2.73 -3.01
N LEU A 32 -10.85 -3.14 -4.25
CA LEU A 32 -10.37 -2.30 -5.34
C LEU A 32 -11.16 -2.64 -6.61
N THR A 33 -11.82 -1.64 -7.19
CA THR A 33 -12.53 -1.82 -8.47
C THR A 33 -11.57 -2.27 -9.58
N GLY A 34 -11.91 -3.37 -10.25
CA GLY A 34 -11.05 -3.95 -11.30
C GLY A 34 -10.04 -4.98 -10.79
N ALA A 35 -9.94 -5.19 -9.48
CA ALA A 35 -9.19 -6.29 -8.89
C ALA A 35 -10.10 -7.22 -8.08
N GLN A 36 -9.78 -8.50 -8.08
CA GLN A 36 -10.40 -9.48 -7.20
C GLN A 36 -9.51 -9.66 -5.96
N VAL A 37 -10.06 -9.44 -4.76
CA VAL A 37 -9.37 -9.77 -3.50
C VAL A 37 -9.41 -11.29 -3.32
N VAL A 38 -8.24 -11.88 -3.04
CA VAL A 38 -8.06 -13.34 -2.98
C VAL A 38 -7.36 -13.77 -1.70
N GLY A 39 -7.67 -14.97 -1.24
CA GLY A 39 -6.98 -15.64 -0.14
C GLY A 39 -5.79 -16.51 -0.63
N PRO A 40 -5.03 -17.13 0.32
CA PRO A 40 -3.83 -17.89 -0.03
C PRO A 40 -4.12 -19.10 -0.91
N ASP A 41 -5.23 -19.80 -0.71
CA ASP A 41 -5.61 -20.96 -1.53
C ASP A 41 -5.94 -20.56 -2.97
N ASP A 42 -6.59 -19.39 -3.16
CA ASP A 42 -6.87 -18.87 -4.49
C ASP A 42 -5.59 -18.40 -5.20
N VAL A 43 -4.63 -17.84 -4.45
CA VAL A 43 -3.30 -17.51 -4.97
C VAL A 43 -2.58 -18.77 -5.47
N ALA A 44 -2.57 -19.85 -4.68
CA ALA A 44 -1.95 -21.11 -5.08
C ALA A 44 -2.62 -21.70 -6.32
N LYS A 45 -3.94 -21.66 -6.41
CA LYS A 45 -4.71 -22.05 -7.58
C LYS A 45 -4.36 -21.20 -8.81
N ALA A 46 -4.36 -19.87 -8.65
CA ALA A 46 -4.04 -18.96 -9.74
C ALA A 46 -2.62 -19.22 -10.27
N GLN A 47 -1.64 -19.42 -9.38
CA GLN A 47 -0.28 -19.76 -9.74
C GLN A 47 -0.21 -21.05 -10.54
N SER A 48 -0.89 -22.10 -10.08
CA SER A 48 -0.96 -23.39 -10.79
C SER A 48 -1.61 -23.26 -12.17
N SER A 49 -2.44 -22.26 -12.37
CA SER A 49 -3.08 -21.92 -13.65
C SER A 49 -2.27 -20.95 -14.50
N GLY A 50 -1.05 -20.60 -14.11
CA GLY A 50 -0.13 -19.75 -14.87
C GLY A 50 -0.19 -18.27 -14.53
N ALA A 51 -0.85 -17.87 -13.45
CA ALA A 51 -0.79 -16.49 -12.98
C ALA A 51 0.62 -16.12 -12.51
N VAL A 52 1.04 -14.89 -12.80
CA VAL A 52 2.31 -14.35 -12.33
C VAL A 52 2.12 -13.69 -10.97
N LEU A 53 2.85 -14.17 -9.95
CA LEU A 53 2.87 -13.56 -8.62
C LEU A 53 3.89 -12.43 -8.59
N VAL A 54 3.46 -11.27 -8.12
CA VAL A 54 4.25 -10.03 -8.12
C VAL A 54 4.44 -9.55 -6.69
N ASP A 55 5.67 -9.64 -6.21
CA ASP A 55 6.06 -9.10 -4.92
C ASP A 55 6.37 -7.61 -5.06
N THR A 56 5.55 -6.78 -4.42
CA THR A 56 5.67 -5.32 -4.47
C THR A 56 6.48 -4.75 -3.30
N ARG A 57 7.01 -5.60 -2.43
CA ARG A 57 7.88 -5.20 -1.31
C ARG A 57 9.23 -4.69 -1.79
N VAL A 58 10.02 -4.14 -0.87
CA VAL A 58 11.39 -3.73 -1.20
C VAL A 58 12.28 -4.95 -1.49
N ALA A 59 13.33 -4.75 -2.28
CA ALA A 59 14.17 -5.85 -2.75
C ALA A 59 14.84 -6.65 -1.62
N SER A 60 15.19 -6.01 -0.51
CA SER A 60 15.74 -6.69 0.66
C SER A 60 14.75 -7.67 1.30
N GLU A 61 13.48 -7.28 1.46
CA GLU A 61 12.43 -8.15 1.99
C GLU A 61 12.16 -9.35 1.06
N TYR A 62 12.21 -9.13 -0.26
CA TYR A 62 12.10 -10.21 -1.23
C TYR A 62 13.27 -11.20 -1.09
N ALA A 63 14.50 -10.68 -0.93
CA ALA A 63 15.71 -11.51 -0.78
C ALA A 63 15.73 -12.30 0.54
N GLU A 64 15.11 -11.79 1.60
CA GLU A 64 14.96 -12.49 2.89
C GLU A 64 13.94 -13.64 2.82
N GLY A 65 13.06 -13.62 1.83
CA GLY A 65 12.07 -14.64 1.56
C GLY A 65 10.83 -14.10 0.86
N HIS A 66 10.25 -14.89 -0.04
CA HIS A 66 9.09 -14.53 -0.84
C HIS A 66 8.23 -15.74 -1.17
N ILE A 67 7.06 -15.53 -1.74
CA ILE A 67 6.22 -16.63 -2.24
C ILE A 67 6.97 -17.34 -3.36
N LYS A 68 7.11 -18.66 -3.26
CA LYS A 68 7.83 -19.45 -4.26
C LYS A 68 7.32 -19.17 -5.67
N GLY A 69 8.25 -18.82 -6.59
CA GLY A 69 7.95 -18.47 -7.97
C GLY A 69 7.44 -17.05 -8.20
N ALA A 70 7.40 -16.21 -7.18
CA ALA A 70 7.06 -14.80 -7.35
C ALA A 70 8.20 -14.00 -8.01
N VAL A 71 7.85 -12.96 -8.74
CA VAL A 71 8.80 -12.02 -9.32
C VAL A 71 8.87 -10.73 -8.49
N SER A 72 10.07 -10.21 -8.28
CA SER A 72 10.29 -8.96 -7.57
C SER A 72 10.03 -7.76 -8.49
N VAL A 73 8.98 -7.01 -8.18
CA VAL A 73 8.67 -5.73 -8.81
C VAL A 73 8.35 -4.69 -7.72
N PRO A 74 9.37 -4.15 -7.05
CA PRO A 74 9.17 -3.23 -5.95
C PRO A 74 8.33 -2.01 -6.36
N TYR A 75 7.33 -1.68 -5.54
CA TYR A 75 6.61 -0.42 -5.65
C TYR A 75 7.28 0.61 -4.75
N ARG A 76 7.85 1.65 -5.35
CA ARG A 76 8.49 2.77 -4.64
C ARG A 76 7.48 3.87 -4.43
N GLU A 77 6.91 3.85 -3.25
CA GLU A 77 5.87 4.80 -2.83
C GLU A 77 6.49 6.12 -2.38
N LYS A 78 6.12 7.21 -3.05
CA LYS A 78 6.44 8.60 -2.70
C LYS A 78 5.18 9.44 -2.52
N SER A 79 4.08 9.03 -3.16
CA SER A 79 2.78 9.67 -3.06
C SER A 79 2.09 9.36 -1.73
N ASP A 80 1.05 10.12 -1.42
CA ASP A 80 0.25 9.94 -0.21
C ASP A 80 -0.38 8.55 -0.12
N LYS A 81 -0.57 8.08 1.12
CA LYS A 81 -1.31 6.86 1.44
C LYS A 81 -2.81 7.15 1.41
N ALA A 82 -3.35 7.26 0.21
CA ALA A 82 -4.74 7.61 -0.06
C ALA A 82 -5.25 6.91 -1.33
N VAL A 83 -6.58 6.76 -1.45
CA VAL A 83 -7.21 6.13 -2.63
C VAL A 83 -6.95 6.92 -3.91
N ASN A 84 -6.95 8.25 -3.80
CA ASN A 84 -6.73 9.20 -4.90
C ASN A 84 -5.27 9.67 -4.96
N PHE A 85 -4.30 8.79 -4.67
CA PHE A 85 -2.88 9.10 -4.73
C PHE A 85 -2.42 9.55 -6.12
N ASP A 86 -1.41 10.40 -6.15
CA ASP A 86 -0.77 10.84 -7.39
C ASP A 86 0.30 9.81 -7.82
N ALA A 87 -0.09 8.89 -8.70
CA ALA A 87 0.78 7.83 -9.18
C ALA A 87 2.01 8.34 -9.95
N SER A 88 2.04 9.60 -10.40
CA SER A 88 3.19 10.18 -11.10
C SER A 88 4.41 10.38 -10.18
N GLN A 89 4.19 10.41 -8.88
CA GLN A 89 5.25 10.51 -7.87
C GLN A 89 5.89 9.16 -7.55
N ASP A 90 5.19 8.06 -7.84
CA ASP A 90 5.61 6.71 -7.51
C ASP A 90 6.38 6.04 -8.65
N GLU A 91 7.15 5.01 -8.31
CA GLU A 91 7.88 4.21 -9.30
C GLU A 91 7.41 2.75 -9.24
N PHE A 92 6.87 2.25 -10.35
CA PHE A 92 6.49 0.85 -10.53
C PHE A 92 6.78 0.40 -11.96
N ASN A 93 7.60 -0.64 -12.10
CA ASN A 93 8.05 -1.09 -13.41
C ASN A 93 7.04 -2.06 -14.06
N LEU A 94 6.06 -1.51 -14.74
CA LEU A 94 5.05 -2.27 -15.48
C LEU A 94 5.63 -3.18 -16.58
N ALA A 95 6.85 -2.91 -17.09
CA ALA A 95 7.49 -3.74 -18.11
C ALA A 95 7.93 -5.12 -17.56
N LYS A 96 8.00 -5.28 -16.24
CA LYS A 96 8.26 -6.57 -15.60
C LYS A 96 7.01 -7.45 -15.45
N LEU A 97 5.83 -6.90 -15.72
CA LEU A 97 4.59 -7.67 -15.78
C LEU A 97 4.47 -8.41 -17.12
N PRO A 98 3.64 -9.46 -17.20
CA PRO A 98 3.41 -10.16 -18.46
C PRO A 98 3.00 -9.20 -19.58
N PRO A 99 3.50 -9.38 -20.81
CA PRO A 99 3.13 -8.51 -21.94
C PRO A 99 1.65 -8.59 -22.31
N SER A 100 1.03 -9.75 -22.14
CA SER A 100 -0.41 -9.92 -22.34
C SER A 100 -1.23 -9.30 -21.22
N LYS A 101 -2.09 -8.36 -21.55
CA LYS A 101 -2.99 -7.70 -20.59
C LYS A 101 -4.13 -8.61 -20.08
N ALA A 102 -4.36 -9.74 -20.75
CA ALA A 102 -5.28 -10.78 -20.32
C ALA A 102 -4.63 -11.80 -19.37
N ALA A 103 -3.30 -11.74 -19.17
CA ALA A 103 -2.62 -12.61 -18.21
C ALA A 103 -3.05 -12.28 -16.79
N ALA A 104 -3.28 -13.32 -15.98
CA ALA A 104 -3.57 -13.16 -14.58
C ALA A 104 -2.30 -12.72 -13.82
N VAL A 105 -2.42 -11.68 -13.02
CA VAL A 105 -1.34 -11.17 -12.15
C VAL A 105 -1.84 -11.09 -10.71
N VAL A 106 -1.05 -11.59 -9.77
CA VAL A 106 -1.35 -11.54 -8.34
C VAL A 106 -0.42 -10.53 -7.69
N MET A 107 -0.95 -9.44 -7.18
CA MET A 107 -0.18 -8.42 -6.46
C MET A 107 -0.21 -8.69 -4.96
N TYR A 108 0.94 -8.70 -4.28
CA TYR A 108 1.00 -8.83 -2.84
C TYR A 108 2.10 -7.97 -2.20
N CYS A 109 2.00 -7.78 -0.90
CA CYS A 109 2.92 -7.02 -0.06
C CYS A 109 3.02 -7.64 1.34
N ASN A 110 3.17 -6.82 2.38
CA ASN A 110 3.35 -7.23 3.78
C ASN A 110 2.04 -7.39 4.58
N GLY A 111 0.89 -7.16 3.99
CA GLY A 111 -0.37 -7.33 4.69
C GLY A 111 -1.43 -6.27 4.35
N PRO A 112 -2.57 -6.31 5.07
CA PRO A 112 -3.75 -5.52 4.72
C PRO A 112 -3.55 -4.00 4.83
N GLU A 113 -2.55 -3.54 5.56
CA GLU A 113 -2.22 -2.12 5.74
C GLU A 113 -1.20 -1.60 4.73
N CYS A 114 -0.72 -2.46 3.84
CA CYS A 114 0.32 -2.11 2.88
C CYS A 114 -0.27 -1.49 1.62
N TRP A 115 -0.05 -0.21 1.42
CA TRP A 115 -0.50 0.53 0.26
C TRP A 115 0.19 0.12 -1.06
N LYS A 116 1.39 -0.45 -1.01
CA LYS A 116 2.17 -0.78 -2.21
C LYS A 116 1.44 -1.75 -3.13
N SER A 117 0.85 -2.83 -2.60
CA SER A 117 0.10 -3.78 -3.43
C SER A 117 -1.23 -3.20 -3.94
N PHE A 118 -1.90 -2.33 -3.16
CA PHE A 118 -3.07 -1.59 -3.62
C PHE A 118 -2.73 -0.68 -4.81
N LYS A 119 -1.66 0.11 -4.67
CA LYS A 119 -1.18 1.04 -5.71
C LYS A 119 -0.67 0.30 -6.94
N ALA A 120 0.06 -0.82 -6.76
CA ALA A 120 0.52 -1.66 -7.85
C ALA A 120 -0.65 -2.29 -8.63
N SER A 121 -1.66 -2.79 -7.91
CA SER A 121 -2.90 -3.29 -8.54
C SER A 121 -3.62 -2.20 -9.32
N THR A 122 -3.74 -0.99 -8.75
CA THR A 122 -4.30 0.19 -9.43
C THR A 122 -3.52 0.53 -10.70
N ALA A 123 -2.18 0.51 -10.65
CA ALA A 123 -1.32 0.78 -11.79
C ALA A 123 -1.50 -0.27 -12.89
N ALA A 124 -1.59 -1.56 -12.54
CA ALA A 124 -1.84 -2.63 -13.48
C ALA A 124 -3.21 -2.48 -14.17
N ILE A 125 -4.28 -2.19 -13.42
CA ILE A 125 -5.62 -1.95 -13.96
C ILE A 125 -5.61 -0.77 -14.94
N LYS A 126 -5.00 0.35 -14.56
CA LYS A 126 -4.85 1.53 -15.41
C LYS A 126 -4.05 1.24 -16.69
N ALA A 127 -3.08 0.31 -16.62
CA ALA A 127 -2.31 -0.15 -17.77
C ALA A 127 -3.04 -1.17 -18.65
N GLY A 128 -4.31 -1.49 -18.33
CA GLY A 128 -5.19 -2.33 -19.14
C GLY A 128 -5.18 -3.82 -18.77
N TYR A 129 -4.57 -4.23 -17.65
CA TYR A 129 -4.69 -5.61 -17.17
C TYR A 129 -6.12 -5.88 -16.72
N THR A 130 -6.71 -6.95 -17.27
CA THR A 130 -8.11 -7.31 -17.04
C THR A 130 -8.28 -8.42 -15.98
N HIS A 131 -7.18 -9.04 -15.55
CA HIS A 131 -7.18 -10.16 -14.60
C HIS A 131 -6.21 -9.88 -13.45
N VAL A 132 -6.58 -8.87 -12.65
CA VAL A 132 -5.77 -8.46 -11.48
C VAL A 132 -6.35 -9.12 -10.24
N LEU A 133 -5.53 -9.94 -9.57
CA LEU A 133 -5.80 -10.55 -8.28
C LEU A 133 -5.01 -9.80 -7.22
N TRP A 134 -5.65 -9.42 -6.13
CA TRP A 134 -4.99 -8.71 -5.05
C TRP A 134 -4.99 -9.55 -3.78
N TYR A 135 -3.80 -10.10 -3.45
CA TYR A 135 -3.58 -10.83 -2.21
C TYR A 135 -3.26 -9.85 -1.09
N ARG A 136 -4.32 -9.31 -0.50
CA ARG A 136 -4.27 -8.23 0.49
C ARG A 136 -3.55 -8.63 1.77
N ASP A 137 -3.75 -9.88 2.25
CA ASP A 137 -3.14 -10.37 3.48
C ASP A 137 -1.62 -10.59 3.36
N GLY A 138 -1.10 -10.74 2.15
CA GLY A 138 0.31 -10.65 1.84
C GLY A 138 1.20 -11.77 2.37
N PHE A 139 2.50 -11.57 2.25
CA PHE A 139 3.51 -12.60 2.52
C PHE A 139 3.50 -13.14 3.96
N PRO A 140 3.33 -12.34 5.02
CA PRO A 140 3.26 -12.87 6.39
C PRO A 140 2.12 -13.87 6.60
N ASN A 141 0.95 -13.61 6.01
CA ASN A 141 -0.17 -14.54 6.05
C ASN A 141 0.15 -15.84 5.30
N TRP A 142 0.79 -15.76 4.12
CA TRP A 142 1.27 -16.91 3.35
C TRP A 142 2.19 -17.81 4.19
N LYS A 143 3.18 -17.22 4.85
CA LYS A 143 4.09 -17.96 5.76
C LYS A 143 3.36 -18.58 6.93
N ALA A 144 2.46 -17.85 7.59
CA ALA A 144 1.68 -18.34 8.73
C ALA A 144 0.79 -19.53 8.37
N LYS A 145 0.38 -19.65 7.09
CA LYS A 145 -0.37 -20.79 6.56
C LYS A 145 0.53 -21.96 6.15
N GLY A 146 1.85 -21.87 6.31
CA GLY A 146 2.79 -22.91 5.92
C GLY A 146 2.90 -23.12 4.40
N MET A 147 2.52 -22.11 3.62
CA MET A 147 2.55 -22.19 2.16
C MET A 147 3.99 -22.06 1.63
N PRO A 148 4.30 -22.60 0.41
CA PRO A 148 5.67 -22.66 -0.11
C PRO A 148 6.32 -21.28 -0.28
N THR A 149 7.54 -21.13 0.23
CA THR A 149 8.39 -19.93 0.13
C THR A 149 9.77 -20.28 -0.44
N GLU A 150 10.47 -19.29 -0.93
CA GLU A 150 11.89 -19.36 -1.31
C GLU A 150 12.62 -18.05 -1.01
#